data_ee565a51f7039845172d865d87d52d42
#
_entry.id   ee565a51f7039845172d865d87d52d42
#
_cell.length_a   1.000
_cell.length_b   1.000
_cell.length_c   1.000
_cell.angle_alpha   90.00
_cell.angle_beta   90.00
_cell.angle_gamma   90.00
#
_symmetry.space_group_name_H-M   'P 1'
#
loop_
_entity.id
_entity.type
_entity.pdbx_description
1 polymer ?
#
loop_
_entity_poly.entity_id
_entity_poly.type
_entity_poly.pdbx_seq_one_letter_code
_entity_poly.pdbx_strand_id
1 'polypeptide(L)'
;ERQVADYLNERLPYMVDRMPLHGALDKGDISGVPDWALECKNVKEWSSKLSGFVREAEVEAENHGVPFGAAVVSARGKPVEDSYVVMSLRQFTDMLQ
;
A
#
# COMPACT_ATOMS: atom_id res chain seq x y z
N GLU A 1 -8.94 -1.68 3.00
CA GLU A 1 -8.01 -2.70 2.55
C GLU A 1 -8.72 -3.81 1.79
N ARG A 2 -9.91 -4.22 2.23
CA ARG A 2 -10.68 -5.18 1.45
C ARG A 2 -11.03 -4.60 0.08
N GLN A 3 -11.46 -3.34 0.06
CA GLN A 3 -11.82 -2.69 -1.19
C GLN A 3 -10.63 -2.57 -2.12
N VAL A 4 -9.46 -2.28 -1.57
CA VAL A 4 -8.25 -2.18 -2.38
C VAL A 4 -7.89 -3.55 -2.94
N ALA A 5 -7.93 -4.59 -2.11
CA ALA A 5 -7.62 -5.94 -2.58
C ALA A 5 -8.60 -6.39 -3.66
N ASP A 6 -9.89 -6.12 -3.47
CA ASP A 6 -10.90 -6.49 -4.46
C ASP A 6 -10.67 -5.75 -5.77
N TYR A 7 -10.38 -4.45 -5.68
CA TYR A 7 -10.13 -3.65 -6.88
C TYR A 7 -8.92 -4.19 -7.65
N LEU A 8 -7.84 -4.49 -6.94
CA LEU A 8 -6.65 -5.01 -7.58
C LEU A 8 -6.89 -6.37 -8.22
N ASN A 9 -7.66 -7.23 -7.53
CA ASN A 9 -7.97 -8.56 -8.06
C ASN A 9 -8.75 -8.49 -9.37
N GLU A 10 -9.57 -7.47 -9.54
CA GLU A 10 -10.34 -7.32 -10.77
C GLU A 10 -9.47 -6.89 -11.95
N ARG A 11 -8.32 -6.28 -11.68
CA ARG A 11 -7.52 -5.67 -12.74
C ARG A 11 -6.19 -6.34 -12.98
N LEU A 12 -5.71 -7.12 -12.02
CA LEU A 12 -4.39 -7.70 -12.14
C LEU A 12 -4.50 -9.17 -12.54
N PRO A 13 -3.49 -9.70 -13.23
CA PRO A 13 -3.53 -11.09 -13.71
C PRO A 13 -3.14 -12.11 -12.65
N TYR A 14 -3.05 -11.70 -11.37
CA TYR A 14 -2.71 -12.60 -10.28
C TYR A 14 -3.57 -12.26 -9.08
N MET A 15 -3.63 -13.18 -8.13
CA MET A 15 -4.45 -13.00 -6.93
C MET A 15 -3.75 -12.10 -5.92
N VAL A 16 -4.50 -11.17 -5.38
CA VAL A 16 -4.05 -10.26 -4.33
C VAL A 16 -4.98 -10.46 -3.14
N ASP A 17 -4.43 -10.44 -1.95
CA ASP A 17 -5.23 -10.68 -0.76
C ASP A 17 -4.77 -9.78 0.37
N ARG A 18 -5.64 -9.61 1.37
CA ARG A 18 -5.26 -8.95 2.61
C ARG A 18 -4.37 -9.89 3.40
N MET A 19 -3.35 -9.34 4.02
CA MET A 19 -2.55 -10.12 4.94
C MET A 19 -3.38 -10.47 6.16
N PRO A 20 -3.22 -11.69 6.68
CA PRO A 20 -3.88 -12.03 7.94
C PRO A 20 -3.42 -11.09 9.04
N LEU A 21 -4.35 -10.74 9.90
CA LEU A 21 -4.05 -9.84 11.00
C LEU A 21 -3.37 -10.60 12.12
N HIS A 22 -2.25 -10.08 12.57
CA HIS A 22 -1.52 -10.67 13.67
C HIS A 22 -1.32 -9.60 14.73
N GLY A 23 -2.05 -9.74 15.83
CA GLY A 23 -1.92 -8.79 16.90
C GLY A 23 -2.67 -7.50 16.62
N ALA A 24 -2.47 -6.55 17.52
CA ALA A 24 -3.26 -5.34 17.53
C ALA A 24 -2.84 -4.32 16.48
N LEU A 25 -1.74 -4.55 15.83
CA LEU A 25 -1.18 -3.57 14.90
C LEU A 25 -1.47 -3.91 13.46
N ASP A 26 -2.54 -4.63 13.25
CA ASP A 26 -2.91 -4.98 11.90
C ASP A 26 -2.99 -3.72 11.04
N LYS A 27 -2.46 -3.79 9.87
CA LYS A 27 -2.35 -2.63 9.01
C LYS A 27 -3.15 -2.74 7.75
N GLY A 28 -3.90 -3.81 7.57
CA GLY A 28 -4.58 -3.96 6.31
C GLY A 28 -3.62 -4.04 5.14
N ASP A 29 -2.53 -4.74 5.33
CA ASP A 29 -1.55 -4.89 4.26
C ASP A 29 -2.10 -5.74 3.13
N ILE A 30 -1.57 -5.53 1.95
CA ILE A 30 -1.93 -6.28 0.76
C ILE A 30 -0.79 -7.20 0.41
N SER A 31 -1.07 -8.47 0.20
CA SER A 31 -0.08 -9.45 -0.22
C SER A 31 -0.41 -9.94 -1.62
N GLY A 32 0.59 -10.49 -2.29
CA GLY A 32 0.39 -11.09 -3.60
C GLY A 32 0.78 -10.22 -4.78
N VAL A 33 1.16 -8.97 -4.54
CA VAL A 33 1.69 -8.13 -5.61
C VAL A 33 3.19 -8.37 -5.66
N PRO A 34 3.70 -8.99 -6.72
CA PRO A 34 5.13 -9.31 -6.76
C PRO A 34 5.99 -8.07 -6.61
N ASP A 35 7.03 -8.16 -5.77
CA ASP A 35 8.02 -7.11 -5.55
C ASP A 35 7.52 -5.91 -4.77
N TRP A 36 6.30 -5.94 -4.27
CA TRP A 36 5.72 -4.79 -3.57
C TRP A 36 5.25 -5.14 -2.17
N ALA A 37 5.47 -4.22 -1.24
CA ALA A 37 4.78 -4.21 0.04
C ALA A 37 3.82 -3.02 0.00
N LEU A 38 2.53 -3.30 0.11
CA LEU A 38 1.50 -2.26 0.04
C LEU A 38 0.80 -2.18 1.39
N GLU A 39 0.78 -0.98 1.96
CA GLU A 39 0.10 -0.73 3.22
C GLU A 39 -1.09 0.18 2.98
N CYS A 40 -2.25 -0.26 3.41
CA CYS A 40 -3.47 0.52 3.24
C CYS A 40 -3.65 1.42 4.44
N LYS A 41 -3.95 2.69 4.17
CA LYS A 41 -4.18 3.69 5.20
C LYS A 41 -5.54 4.33 4.99
N ASN A 42 -6.35 4.32 6.02
CA ASN A 42 -7.66 4.95 5.98
C ASN A 42 -7.75 5.90 7.17
N VAL A 43 -7.08 7.04 7.06
CA VAL A 43 -6.91 7.99 8.15
C VAL A 43 -7.49 9.33 7.72
N LYS A 44 -8.18 9.98 8.64
CA LYS A 44 -8.90 11.20 8.31
C LYS A 44 -7.97 12.33 7.87
N GLU A 45 -6.88 12.53 8.58
CA GLU A 45 -5.97 13.64 8.28
C GLU A 45 -4.68 13.11 7.71
N TRP A 46 -4.81 12.45 6.56
CA TRP A 46 -3.69 11.75 5.97
C TRP A 46 -2.64 12.69 5.35
N SER A 47 -3.06 13.89 4.91
CA SER A 47 -2.15 14.73 4.14
C SER A 47 -0.94 15.18 4.95
N SER A 48 -1.09 15.34 6.26
CA SER A 48 0.02 15.73 7.11
C SER A 48 0.86 14.54 7.56
N LYS A 49 0.50 13.33 7.15
CA LYS A 49 1.16 12.10 7.60
C LYS A 49 1.84 11.34 6.49
N LEU A 50 1.93 11.93 5.32
CA LEU A 50 2.44 11.21 4.14
C LEU A 50 3.87 10.71 4.32
N SER A 51 4.74 11.52 4.89
CA SER A 51 6.14 11.09 5.04
C SER A 51 6.25 9.89 5.96
N GLY A 52 5.43 9.85 7.02
CA GLY A 52 5.41 8.70 7.92
C GLY A 52 4.88 7.46 7.22
N PHE A 53 3.84 7.62 6.40
CA PHE A 53 3.29 6.49 5.65
C PHE A 53 4.33 5.92 4.68
N VAL A 54 5.06 6.78 3.99
CA VAL A 54 6.09 6.33 3.06
C VAL A 54 7.18 5.57 3.81
N ARG A 55 7.60 6.09 4.97
CA ARG A 55 8.62 5.41 5.76
C ARG A 55 8.15 4.03 6.21
N GLU A 56 6.91 3.93 6.68
CA GLU A 56 6.39 2.65 7.13
C GLU A 56 6.34 1.66 5.97
N ALA A 57 5.94 2.10 4.79
CA ALA A 57 5.88 1.22 3.64
C ALA A 57 7.27 0.74 3.23
N GLU A 58 8.26 1.62 3.31
CA GLU A 58 9.64 1.23 2.97
C GLU A 58 10.21 0.23 3.98
N VAL A 59 9.88 0.41 5.26
CA VAL A 59 10.30 -0.54 6.27
C VAL A 59 9.64 -1.90 6.04
N GLU A 60 8.35 -1.89 5.69
CA GLU A 60 7.65 -3.14 5.39
C GLU A 60 8.28 -3.84 4.18
N ALA A 61 8.64 -3.09 3.15
CA ALA A 61 9.30 -3.67 2.00
C ALA A 61 10.62 -4.34 2.41
N GLU A 62 11.38 -3.68 3.26
CA GLU A 62 12.62 -4.23 3.78
C GLU A 62 12.36 -5.52 4.56
N ASN A 63 11.36 -5.48 5.43
CA ASN A 63 11.03 -6.63 6.27
C ASN A 63 10.61 -7.84 5.44
N HIS A 64 9.96 -7.59 4.31
CA HIS A 64 9.49 -8.66 3.43
C HIS A 64 10.50 -9.01 2.33
N GLY A 65 11.62 -8.30 2.27
CA GLY A 65 12.64 -8.60 1.29
C GLY A 65 12.25 -8.26 -0.14
N VAL A 66 11.39 -7.24 -0.31
CA VAL A 66 10.96 -6.83 -1.65
C VAL A 66 11.49 -5.44 -1.95
N PRO A 67 11.66 -5.10 -3.23
CA PRO A 67 12.32 -3.84 -3.59
C PRO A 67 11.46 -2.60 -3.44
N PHE A 68 10.12 -2.72 -3.44
CA PHE A 68 9.27 -1.54 -3.46
C PHE A 68 8.24 -1.57 -2.35
N GLY A 69 7.96 -0.39 -1.79
CA GLY A 69 6.92 -0.23 -0.81
C GLY A 69 6.14 1.04 -1.07
N ALA A 70 4.83 0.98 -0.88
CA ALA A 70 3.98 2.16 -1.07
C ALA A 70 2.80 2.10 -0.12
N ALA A 71 2.29 3.27 0.23
CA ALA A 71 1.07 3.38 1.01
C ALA A 71 -0.08 3.66 0.07
N VAL A 72 -1.18 2.93 0.25
CA VAL A 72 -2.40 3.16 -0.49
C VAL A 72 -3.34 3.90 0.45
N VAL A 73 -3.57 5.17 0.18
CA VAL A 73 -4.31 6.05 1.07
C VAL A 73 -5.71 6.26 0.51
N SER A 74 -6.70 5.86 1.30
CA SER A 74 -8.09 6.02 0.90
C SER A 74 -8.49 7.48 0.92
N ALA A 75 -9.11 7.93 -0.17
CA ALA A 75 -9.62 9.28 -0.26
C ALA A 75 -11.08 9.27 0.16
N ARG A 76 -11.40 9.99 1.23
CA ARG A 76 -12.75 9.98 1.77
C ARG A 76 -13.74 10.53 0.75
N GLY A 77 -14.88 9.84 0.66
CA GLY A 77 -15.94 10.27 -0.25
C GLY A 77 -15.68 9.96 -1.70
N LYS A 78 -14.63 9.19 -1.99
CA LYS A 78 -14.28 8.82 -3.35
C LYS A 78 -14.25 7.32 -3.52
N PRO A 79 -14.46 6.82 -4.73
CA PRO A 79 -14.39 5.38 -4.95
C PRO A 79 -12.95 4.88 -4.77
N VAL A 80 -12.82 3.56 -4.60
CA VAL A 80 -11.53 2.96 -4.28
C VAL A 80 -10.49 3.22 -5.36
N GLU A 81 -10.91 3.30 -6.62
CA GLU A 81 -9.95 3.53 -7.71
C GLU A 81 -9.33 4.91 -7.66
N ASP A 82 -9.89 5.83 -6.88
CA ASP A 82 -9.34 7.17 -6.71
C ASP A 82 -8.47 7.30 -5.47
N SER A 83 -8.16 6.19 -4.81
CA SER A 83 -7.20 6.18 -3.72
C SER A 83 -5.83 6.60 -4.24
N TYR A 84 -5.00 7.08 -3.34
CA TYR A 84 -3.68 7.58 -3.70
C TYR A 84 -2.63 6.53 -3.38
N VAL A 85 -1.68 6.35 -4.29
CA VAL A 85 -0.51 5.51 -4.04
C VAL A 85 0.65 6.46 -3.78
N VAL A 86 1.25 6.36 -2.59
CA VAL A 86 2.25 7.32 -2.13
C VAL A 86 3.58 6.60 -1.94
N MET A 87 4.60 7.14 -2.58
CA MET A 87 5.95 6.59 -2.47
C MET A 87 6.95 7.73 -2.61
N SER A 88 8.21 7.45 -2.31
CA SER A 88 9.25 8.45 -2.48
C SER A 88 9.60 8.65 -3.95
N LEU A 89 10.07 9.84 -4.29
CA LEU A 89 10.54 10.09 -5.65
C LEU A 89 11.71 9.17 -6.00
N ARG A 90 12.57 8.89 -5.01
CA ARG A 90 13.69 7.99 -5.22
C ARG A 90 13.23 6.63 -5.71
N GLN A 91 12.23 6.06 -5.02
CA GLN A 91 11.72 4.76 -5.42
C GLN A 91 11.06 4.82 -6.80
N PHE A 92 10.28 5.85 -7.03
CA PHE A 92 9.64 6.02 -8.33
C PHE A 92 10.68 6.05 -9.46
N THR A 93 11.79 6.77 -9.21
CA THR A 93 12.87 6.83 -10.18
C THR A 93 13.50 5.45 -10.40
N ASP A 94 13.69 4.70 -9.32
CA ASP A 94 14.22 3.34 -9.43
C ASP A 94 13.35 2.47 -10.31
N MET A 95 12.04 2.66 -10.23
CA MET A 95 11.11 1.88 -11.05
C MET A 95 11.20 2.22 -12.52
N LEU A 96 11.64 3.42 -12.84
CA LEU A 96 11.71 3.87 -14.23
C LEU A 96 13.00 3.49 -14.93
N GLN A 97 13.95 2.93 -14.21
CA GLN A 97 15.25 2.55 -14.77
C GLN A 97 15.26 1.17 -15.44
#